data_629cd73527dd94c3728ab03061e4dabb
#
_entry.id   629cd73527dd94c3728ab03061e4dabb
#
_cell.length_a   1.000
_cell.length_b   1.000
_cell.length_c   1.000
_cell.angle_alpha   90.00
_cell.angle_beta   90.00
_cell.angle_gamma   90.00
#
_symmetry.space_group_name_H-M   'P 1'
#
loop_
_entity.id
_entity.type
_entity.pdbx_description
1 polymer ?
#
loop_
_entity_poly.entity_id
_entity_poly.type
_entity_poly.pdbx_seq_one_letter_code
_entity_poly.pdbx_strand_id
1 'polypeptide(L)'
;MDRLIKQCDVLFISHYHGDHAEEWVAQSFIDQGKPVVAPPEVWKDKPINKLITHLERVPHTVQSLPVQGGKLILKVVVYPGHQGENIENNVSLVITPEGLSFSHMGDQSNSNDFEWIDEVGNNHVVDVLMPNCWTTDIVRVAKGFSPALIITGHENEMGHTIDHREPYWLTYQRRDGSDRFGGRSGIGYDTPLILMTWGESYHYKRENF
;
A
#
# COMPACT_ATOMS: atom_id res chain seq x y z
N MET A 1 -16.27 9.19 10.04
CA MET A 1 -14.95 9.61 9.52
C MET A 1 -14.11 10.27 10.60
N ASP A 2 -14.60 11.26 11.34
CA ASP A 2 -13.84 11.97 12.39
C ASP A 2 -13.17 11.07 13.44
N ARG A 3 -13.81 9.94 13.78
CA ARG A 3 -13.21 8.97 14.71
C ARG A 3 -11.95 8.32 14.13
N LEU A 4 -11.98 7.94 12.84
CA LEU A 4 -10.83 7.34 12.17
C LEU A 4 -9.69 8.36 12.04
N ILE A 5 -9.98 9.58 11.61
CA ILE A 5 -8.98 10.63 11.50
C ILE A 5 -8.29 10.90 12.84
N LYS A 6 -9.04 10.88 13.96
CA LYS A 6 -8.48 11.06 15.31
C LYS A 6 -7.54 9.92 15.73
N GLN A 7 -7.76 8.71 15.23
CA GLN A 7 -6.99 7.53 15.60
C GLN A 7 -5.74 7.30 14.71
N CYS A 8 -5.65 7.99 13.57
CA CYS A 8 -4.53 7.88 12.63
C CYS A 8 -3.57 9.05 12.81
N ASP A 9 -2.27 8.82 12.68
CA ASP A 9 -1.22 9.82 12.82
C ASP A 9 -0.74 10.39 11.50
N VAL A 10 -1.03 9.71 10.40
CA VAL A 10 -0.61 10.07 9.04
C VAL A 10 -1.60 9.51 8.03
N LEU A 11 -1.73 10.18 6.88
CA LEU A 11 -2.43 9.70 5.70
C LEU A 11 -1.43 9.48 4.56
N PHE A 12 -1.40 8.26 4.01
CA PHE A 12 -0.68 7.95 2.79
C PHE A 12 -1.67 7.82 1.64
N ILE A 13 -1.41 8.52 0.55
CA ILE A 13 -2.19 8.48 -0.70
C ILE A 13 -1.29 7.88 -1.76
N SER A 14 -1.77 6.80 -2.40
CA SER A 14 -0.98 6.09 -3.41
C SER A 14 -0.94 6.83 -4.75
N HIS A 15 -2.09 7.35 -5.23
CA HIS A 15 -2.21 8.03 -6.52
C HIS A 15 -3.44 8.94 -6.57
N TYR A 16 -3.67 9.61 -7.71
CA TYR A 16 -4.63 10.71 -7.84
C TYR A 16 -6.09 10.31 -8.09
N HIS A 17 -6.41 9.03 -8.27
CA HIS A 17 -7.80 8.60 -8.48
C HIS A 17 -8.70 8.93 -7.30
N GLY A 18 -9.97 9.24 -7.57
CA GLY A 18 -10.89 9.76 -6.56
C GLY A 18 -11.23 8.80 -5.42
N ASP A 19 -11.12 7.50 -5.65
CA ASP A 19 -11.28 6.46 -4.65
C ASP A 19 -10.05 6.30 -3.73
N HIS A 20 -8.89 6.88 -4.13
CA HIS A 20 -7.65 6.90 -3.35
C HIS A 20 -7.31 8.29 -2.80
N ALA A 21 -7.72 9.36 -3.49
CA ALA A 21 -7.32 10.74 -3.18
C ALA A 21 -8.54 11.63 -2.90
N GLU A 22 -9.20 11.42 -1.78
CA GLU A 22 -10.32 12.25 -1.34
C GLU A 22 -9.83 13.51 -0.61
N GLU A 23 -10.00 14.68 -1.26
CA GLU A 23 -9.42 15.95 -0.81
C GLU A 23 -9.89 16.38 0.59
N TRP A 24 -11.19 16.18 0.91
CA TRP A 24 -11.72 16.58 2.21
C TRP A 24 -11.17 15.72 3.34
N VAL A 25 -10.81 14.45 3.08
CA VAL A 25 -10.12 13.58 4.05
C VAL A 25 -8.73 14.13 4.31
N ALA A 26 -7.96 14.42 3.26
CA ALA A 26 -6.63 15.00 3.38
C ALA A 26 -6.65 16.33 4.13
N GLN A 27 -7.59 17.23 3.80
CA GLN A 27 -7.76 18.51 4.51
C GLN A 27 -8.03 18.28 6.01
N SER A 28 -8.83 17.28 6.35
CA SER A 28 -9.13 16.96 7.75
C SER A 28 -7.91 16.47 8.54
N PHE A 29 -6.95 15.79 7.91
CA PHE A 29 -5.65 15.44 8.52
C PHE A 29 -4.79 16.69 8.71
N ILE A 30 -4.68 17.53 7.69
CA ILE A 30 -3.91 18.79 7.71
C ILE A 30 -4.42 19.71 8.81
N ASP A 31 -5.74 19.89 8.93
CA ASP A 31 -6.38 20.73 9.96
C ASP A 31 -6.09 20.26 11.39
N GLN A 32 -5.76 18.98 11.56
CA GLN A 32 -5.31 18.40 12.82
C GLN A 32 -3.78 18.39 13.00
N GLY A 33 -3.04 19.02 12.09
CA GLY A 33 -1.59 19.05 12.13
C GLY A 33 -0.93 17.69 11.84
N LYS A 34 -1.63 16.80 11.12
CA LYS A 34 -1.14 15.47 10.77
C LYS A 34 -0.61 15.48 9.34
N PRO A 35 0.52 14.81 9.07
CA PRO A 35 1.07 14.76 7.73
C PRO A 35 0.17 13.98 6.76
N VAL A 36 0.12 14.47 5.53
CA VAL A 36 -0.44 13.77 4.38
C VAL A 36 0.70 13.55 3.40
N VAL A 37 0.93 12.31 3.01
CA VAL A 37 1.99 11.91 2.07
C VAL A 37 1.34 11.47 0.77
N ALA A 38 1.76 12.05 -0.36
CA ALA A 38 1.24 11.70 -1.68
C ALA A 38 2.28 11.92 -2.79
N PRO A 39 2.10 11.32 -3.98
CA PRO A 39 2.87 11.69 -5.17
C PRO A 39 2.62 13.15 -5.55
N PRO A 40 3.58 13.83 -6.23
CA PRO A 40 3.44 15.22 -6.64
C PRO A 40 2.24 15.49 -7.54
N GLU A 41 1.80 14.52 -8.33
CA GLU A 41 0.67 14.64 -9.25
C GLU A 41 -0.70 14.73 -8.54
N VAL A 42 -0.80 14.29 -7.28
CA VAL A 42 -2.05 14.37 -6.50
C VAL A 42 -2.34 15.84 -6.21
N TRP A 43 -3.45 16.31 -6.78
CA TRP A 43 -3.91 17.71 -6.68
C TRP A 43 -2.86 18.77 -7.05
N LYS A 44 -1.97 18.48 -8.00
CA LYS A 44 -0.85 19.37 -8.40
C LYS A 44 -1.26 20.81 -8.68
N ASP A 45 -2.47 21.01 -9.20
CA ASP A 45 -3.01 22.33 -9.56
C ASP A 45 -3.88 22.96 -8.45
N LYS A 46 -3.94 22.33 -7.27
CA LYS A 46 -4.76 22.80 -6.15
C LYS A 46 -3.90 23.33 -5.00
N PRO A 47 -4.41 24.32 -4.24
CA PRO A 47 -3.69 24.90 -3.10
C PRO A 47 -3.26 23.88 -2.05
N ILE A 48 -4.04 22.82 -1.83
CA ILE A 48 -3.77 21.76 -0.85
C ILE A 48 -2.46 21.02 -1.13
N ASN A 49 -2.03 20.93 -2.40
CA ASN A 49 -0.79 20.25 -2.76
C ASN A 49 0.44 20.84 -2.03
N LYS A 50 0.43 22.16 -1.74
CA LYS A 50 1.51 22.84 -1.00
C LYS A 50 1.60 22.44 0.48
N LEU A 51 0.56 21.80 1.01
CA LEU A 51 0.46 21.34 2.40
C LEU A 51 0.78 19.85 2.54
N ILE A 52 1.00 19.17 1.39
CA ILE A 52 1.28 17.73 1.33
C ILE A 52 2.78 17.50 1.41
N THR A 53 3.17 16.44 2.07
CA THR A 53 4.55 15.96 2.10
C THR A 53 4.80 15.06 0.89
N HIS A 54 5.73 15.48 0.03
CA HIS A 54 6.20 14.67 -1.09
C HIS A 54 7.53 14.03 -0.70
N LEU A 55 7.51 12.74 -0.42
CA LEU A 55 8.71 11.95 -0.18
C LEU A 55 9.36 11.56 -1.50
N GLU A 56 10.66 11.39 -1.49
CA GLU A 56 11.41 10.94 -2.66
C GLU A 56 11.02 9.51 -3.04
N ARG A 57 10.74 9.30 -4.32
CA ARG A 57 10.37 8.01 -4.91
C ARG A 57 11.62 7.29 -5.41
N VAL A 58 12.52 6.95 -4.48
CA VAL A 58 13.79 6.30 -4.79
C VAL A 58 13.83 4.96 -4.07
N PRO A 59 13.96 3.83 -4.81
CA PRO A 59 14.00 2.50 -4.21
C PRO A 59 15.01 2.40 -3.07
N HIS A 60 14.64 1.71 -2.01
CA HIS A 60 15.44 1.41 -0.83
C HIS A 60 15.91 2.62 0.00
N THR A 61 15.56 3.85 -0.41
CA THR A 61 15.95 5.06 0.33
C THR A 61 15.02 5.29 1.51
N VAL A 62 15.57 5.16 2.73
CA VAL A 62 14.83 5.36 3.97
C VAL A 62 14.78 6.84 4.30
N GLN A 63 13.57 7.36 4.45
CA GLN A 63 13.30 8.75 4.81
C GLN A 63 12.62 8.82 6.17
N SER A 64 12.85 9.91 6.90
CA SER A 64 12.22 10.14 8.21
C SER A 64 10.96 10.97 8.06
N LEU A 65 9.84 10.48 8.60
CA LEU A 65 8.57 11.20 8.63
C LEU A 65 8.16 11.46 10.09
N PRO A 66 8.25 12.70 10.56
CA PRO A 66 7.76 13.06 11.89
C PRO A 66 6.23 13.05 11.93
N VAL A 67 5.68 12.42 12.96
CA VAL A 67 4.25 12.38 13.25
C VAL A 67 3.98 12.81 14.69
N GLN A 68 2.72 13.01 15.09
CA GLN A 68 2.34 13.47 16.42
C GLN A 68 3.08 14.74 16.88
N GLY A 69 3.21 15.72 15.97
CA GLY A 69 3.95 16.95 16.25
C GLY A 69 5.45 16.74 16.50
N GLY A 70 6.03 15.71 15.86
CA GLY A 70 7.45 15.38 15.98
C GLY A 70 7.82 14.48 17.16
N LYS A 71 6.84 14.01 17.94
CA LYS A 71 7.09 13.11 19.08
C LYS A 71 7.47 11.70 18.65
N LEU A 72 7.01 11.27 17.47
CA LEU A 72 7.36 9.99 16.89
C LEU A 72 7.94 10.21 15.49
N ILE A 73 8.87 9.34 15.09
CA ILE A 73 9.46 9.32 13.76
C ILE A 73 9.18 7.97 13.12
N LEU A 74 8.44 7.99 12.02
CA LEU A 74 8.33 6.84 11.14
C LEU A 74 9.51 6.83 10.17
N LYS A 75 9.98 5.65 9.82
CA LYS A 75 10.88 5.47 8.68
C LYS A 75 10.03 5.02 7.50
N VAL A 76 10.21 5.68 6.36
CA VAL A 76 9.38 5.42 5.17
C VAL A 76 10.29 5.24 3.96
N VAL A 77 10.01 4.22 3.17
CA VAL A 77 10.54 4.06 1.82
C VAL A 77 9.38 4.21 0.85
N VAL A 78 9.54 5.06 -0.16
CA VAL A 78 8.55 5.21 -1.22
C VAL A 78 9.15 4.69 -2.52
N TYR A 79 8.53 3.66 -3.05
CA TYR A 79 8.92 3.09 -4.34
C TYR A 79 8.12 3.72 -5.47
N PRO A 80 8.76 3.91 -6.65
CA PRO A 80 8.15 4.52 -7.83
C PRO A 80 7.26 3.51 -8.57
N GLY A 81 6.16 3.11 -7.95
CA GLY A 81 5.17 2.24 -8.57
C GLY A 81 4.30 2.97 -9.59
N HIS A 82 3.58 2.20 -10.40
CA HIS A 82 2.69 2.70 -11.43
C HIS A 82 1.40 1.88 -11.51
N GLN A 83 0.28 2.58 -11.74
CA GLN A 83 -0.93 1.94 -12.23
C GLN A 83 -0.95 2.05 -13.76
N GLY A 84 -0.98 0.90 -14.44
CA GLY A 84 -0.78 0.86 -15.88
C GLY A 84 0.56 1.48 -16.29
N GLU A 85 0.58 2.18 -17.43
CA GLU A 85 1.82 2.73 -17.99
C GLU A 85 2.16 4.14 -17.49
N ASN A 86 1.15 4.94 -17.09
CA ASN A 86 1.31 6.38 -17.01
C ASN A 86 0.88 7.00 -15.68
N ILE A 87 0.31 6.24 -14.74
CA ILE A 87 -0.19 6.79 -13.49
C ILE A 87 0.83 6.53 -12.39
N GLU A 88 1.44 7.59 -11.87
CA GLU A 88 2.30 7.48 -10.71
C GLU A 88 1.51 6.95 -9.52
N ASN A 89 2.00 5.85 -8.94
CA ASN A 89 1.44 5.22 -7.77
C ASN A 89 2.53 4.96 -6.74
N ASN A 90 2.46 5.65 -5.60
CA ASN A 90 3.39 5.40 -4.50
C ASN A 90 3.14 4.03 -3.88
N VAL A 91 4.15 3.20 -3.88
CA VAL A 91 4.20 2.01 -3.01
C VAL A 91 4.99 2.39 -1.77
N SER A 92 4.32 2.39 -0.63
CA SER A 92 4.91 2.86 0.63
C SER A 92 5.25 1.69 1.54
N LEU A 93 6.50 1.61 2.00
CA LEU A 93 6.93 0.75 3.10
C LEU A 93 7.13 1.63 4.33
N VAL A 94 6.29 1.45 5.33
CA VAL A 94 6.32 2.20 6.59
C VAL A 94 6.86 1.33 7.70
N ILE A 95 7.88 1.82 8.41
CA ILE A 95 8.50 1.13 9.54
C ILE A 95 8.19 1.94 10.79
N THR A 96 7.51 1.31 11.75
CA THR A 96 7.15 1.93 13.04
C THR A 96 8.37 2.06 13.96
N PRO A 97 8.30 2.89 15.02
CA PRO A 97 9.37 2.99 16.01
C PRO A 97 9.73 1.65 16.67
N GLU A 98 8.76 0.74 16.79
CA GLU A 98 8.94 -0.61 17.34
C GLU A 98 9.59 -1.57 16.32
N GLY A 99 9.80 -1.11 15.09
CA GLY A 99 10.43 -1.87 14.02
C GLY A 99 9.48 -2.78 13.24
N LEU A 100 8.16 -2.68 13.42
CA LEU A 100 7.19 -3.33 12.56
C LEU A 100 7.10 -2.62 11.21
N SER A 101 6.95 -3.38 10.14
CA SER A 101 6.96 -2.85 8.78
C SER A 101 5.72 -3.25 7.99
N PHE A 102 5.11 -2.26 7.35
CA PHE A 102 3.87 -2.41 6.59
C PHE A 102 4.07 -1.82 5.20
N SER A 103 3.80 -2.59 4.16
CA SER A 103 3.84 -2.08 2.79
C SER A 103 2.45 -2.09 2.16
N HIS A 104 2.04 -0.94 1.61
CA HIS A 104 0.81 -0.79 0.84
C HIS A 104 1.14 -0.45 -0.61
N MET A 105 0.56 -1.20 -1.54
CA MET A 105 0.93 -1.10 -2.96
C MET A 105 0.01 -0.18 -3.77
N GLY A 106 -1.08 0.33 -3.18
CA GLY A 106 -2.07 1.06 -3.97
C GLY A 106 -2.54 0.22 -5.15
N ASP A 107 -2.58 0.81 -6.33
CA ASP A 107 -3.01 0.19 -7.57
C ASP A 107 -1.85 -0.23 -8.47
N GLN A 108 -0.71 -0.56 -7.88
CA GLN A 108 0.44 -1.01 -8.64
C GLN A 108 0.06 -2.15 -9.60
N SER A 109 0.31 -1.97 -10.89
CA SER A 109 -0.03 -2.94 -11.94
C SER A 109 0.89 -2.88 -13.17
N ASN A 110 2.02 -2.19 -13.09
CA ASN A 110 2.99 -2.12 -14.16
C ASN A 110 4.08 -3.18 -14.00
N SER A 111 4.32 -3.96 -15.04
CA SER A 111 5.36 -5.01 -15.01
C SER A 111 6.79 -4.47 -14.99
N ASN A 112 7.03 -3.23 -15.43
CA ASN A 112 8.35 -2.60 -15.32
C ASN A 112 8.75 -2.37 -13.85
N ASP A 113 7.79 -2.26 -12.95
CA ASP A 113 8.05 -2.09 -11.52
C ASP A 113 8.74 -3.32 -10.89
N PHE A 114 8.75 -4.46 -11.56
CA PHE A 114 9.49 -5.62 -11.07
C PHE A 114 11.00 -5.41 -11.00
N GLU A 115 11.54 -4.38 -11.66
CA GLU A 115 12.93 -3.99 -11.50
C GLU A 115 13.30 -3.71 -10.03
N TRP A 116 12.40 -3.08 -9.27
CA TRP A 116 12.62 -2.81 -7.84
C TRP A 116 11.80 -3.76 -6.94
N ILE A 117 10.65 -4.26 -7.38
CA ILE A 117 9.80 -5.18 -6.58
C ILE A 117 10.57 -6.42 -6.16
N ASP A 118 11.32 -7.03 -7.09
CA ASP A 118 12.08 -8.26 -6.87
C ASP A 118 13.18 -8.10 -5.81
N GLU A 119 13.56 -6.87 -5.47
CA GLU A 119 14.66 -6.56 -4.54
C GLU A 119 14.19 -6.08 -3.15
N VAL A 120 12.89 -5.84 -2.94
CA VAL A 120 12.40 -5.25 -1.69
C VAL A 120 12.74 -6.12 -0.48
N GLY A 121 12.44 -7.42 -0.54
CA GLY A 121 12.70 -8.36 0.56
C GLY A 121 14.17 -8.61 0.84
N ASN A 122 15.05 -8.36 -0.15
CA ASN A 122 16.49 -8.42 0.04
C ASN A 122 17.04 -7.23 0.84
N ASN A 123 16.35 -6.09 0.77
CA ASN A 123 16.81 -4.83 1.37
C ASN A 123 16.05 -4.46 2.66
N HIS A 124 14.83 -4.95 2.81
CA HIS A 124 13.97 -4.60 3.95
C HIS A 124 13.20 -5.82 4.46
N VAL A 125 13.02 -5.87 5.77
CA VAL A 125 12.03 -6.79 6.37
C VAL A 125 10.63 -6.22 6.09
N VAL A 126 9.71 -7.08 5.64
CA VAL A 126 8.31 -6.71 5.42
C VAL A 126 7.44 -7.62 6.29
N ASP A 127 6.85 -7.07 7.33
CA ASP A 127 5.93 -7.84 8.19
C ASP A 127 4.59 -8.08 7.50
N VAL A 128 4.01 -7.02 6.95
CA VAL A 128 2.71 -7.09 6.27
C VAL A 128 2.79 -6.43 4.91
N LEU A 129 2.43 -7.16 3.88
CA LEU A 129 2.26 -6.66 2.53
C LEU A 129 0.76 -6.53 2.22
N MET A 130 0.35 -5.37 1.71
CA MET A 130 -1.01 -5.08 1.28
C MET A 130 -1.04 -4.78 -0.23
N PRO A 131 -1.01 -5.82 -1.09
CA PRO A 131 -1.14 -5.66 -2.53
C PRO A 131 -2.61 -5.50 -2.91
N ASN A 132 -2.88 -4.87 -4.05
CA ASN A 132 -4.22 -4.99 -4.64
C ASN A 132 -4.42 -6.42 -5.20
N CYS A 133 -5.65 -6.91 -5.19
CA CYS A 133 -5.97 -8.28 -5.59
C CYS A 133 -5.82 -8.53 -7.11
N TRP A 134 -5.68 -7.48 -7.91
CA TRP A 134 -5.55 -7.54 -9.37
C TRP A 134 -4.20 -7.03 -9.90
N THR A 135 -3.18 -6.89 -9.05
CA THR A 135 -1.82 -6.58 -9.51
C THR A 135 -1.34 -7.55 -10.59
N THR A 136 -0.44 -7.11 -11.45
CA THR A 136 -0.05 -7.82 -12.67
C THR A 136 0.42 -9.28 -12.43
N ASP A 137 1.18 -9.51 -11.36
CA ASP A 137 1.66 -10.83 -10.94
C ASP A 137 1.81 -10.85 -9.42
N ILE A 138 0.72 -11.19 -8.72
CA ILE A 138 0.68 -11.19 -7.25
C ILE A 138 1.67 -12.20 -6.64
N VAL A 139 1.98 -13.28 -7.37
CA VAL A 139 2.94 -14.29 -6.91
C VAL A 139 4.36 -13.73 -6.92
N ARG A 140 4.74 -13.05 -8.00
CA ARG A 140 6.05 -12.40 -8.12
C ARG A 140 6.19 -11.24 -7.15
N VAL A 141 5.14 -10.42 -7.00
CA VAL A 141 5.08 -9.36 -5.99
C VAL A 141 5.35 -9.92 -4.60
N ALA A 142 4.64 -10.98 -4.20
CA ALA A 142 4.84 -11.58 -2.89
C ALA A 142 6.25 -12.16 -2.71
N LYS A 143 6.82 -12.79 -3.73
CA LYS A 143 8.20 -13.29 -3.69
C LYS A 143 9.21 -12.16 -3.56
N GLY A 144 9.02 -11.06 -4.30
CA GLY A 144 9.92 -9.91 -4.26
C GLY A 144 9.90 -9.19 -2.92
N PHE A 145 8.73 -9.06 -2.30
CA PHE A 145 8.60 -8.46 -0.96
C PHE A 145 8.95 -9.44 0.17
N SER A 146 8.80 -10.75 -0.04
CA SER A 146 9.03 -11.80 0.96
C SER A 146 8.39 -11.48 2.34
N PRO A 147 7.08 -11.15 2.41
CA PRO A 147 6.45 -10.70 3.63
C PRO A 147 6.13 -11.86 4.59
N ALA A 148 5.99 -11.56 5.88
CA ALA A 148 5.50 -12.51 6.86
C ALA A 148 3.98 -12.74 6.75
N LEU A 149 3.22 -11.74 6.29
CA LEU A 149 1.76 -11.79 6.10
C LEU A 149 1.34 -11.00 4.87
N ILE A 150 0.34 -11.50 4.15
CA ILE A 150 -0.31 -10.77 3.06
C ILE A 150 -1.75 -10.47 3.44
N ILE A 151 -2.17 -9.22 3.26
CA ILE A 151 -3.56 -8.78 3.39
C ILE A 151 -3.90 -8.04 2.10
N THR A 152 -4.71 -8.65 1.22
CA THR A 152 -5.04 -8.02 -0.06
C THR A 152 -5.99 -6.85 0.09
N GLY A 153 -5.78 -5.81 -0.72
CA GLY A 153 -6.70 -4.70 -0.91
C GLY A 153 -7.52 -4.85 -2.18
N HIS A 154 -8.45 -3.92 -2.41
CA HIS A 154 -9.36 -3.91 -3.56
C HIS A 154 -10.30 -5.13 -3.66
N GLU A 155 -10.50 -5.82 -2.55
CA GLU A 155 -11.48 -6.90 -2.47
C GLU A 155 -12.90 -6.32 -2.40
N ASN A 156 -13.79 -6.78 -3.27
CA ASN A 156 -15.20 -6.37 -3.29
C ASN A 156 -15.40 -4.84 -3.33
N GLU A 157 -14.67 -4.14 -4.16
CA GLU A 157 -14.76 -2.68 -4.29
C GLU A 157 -16.18 -2.18 -4.49
N MET A 158 -16.62 -1.27 -3.62
CA MET A 158 -17.96 -0.70 -3.67
C MET A 158 -18.09 0.47 -4.64
N GLY A 159 -16.98 1.09 -5.06
CA GLY A 159 -16.95 2.21 -6.00
C GLY A 159 -17.14 1.81 -7.46
N HIS A 160 -16.88 0.56 -7.80
CA HIS A 160 -17.00 0.05 -9.16
C HIS A 160 -18.39 -0.50 -9.43
N THR A 161 -18.75 -0.64 -10.69
CA THR A 161 -20.00 -1.31 -11.09
C THR A 161 -19.97 -2.77 -10.66
N ILE A 162 -21.15 -3.38 -10.50
CA ILE A 162 -21.27 -4.81 -10.12
C ILE A 162 -20.40 -5.70 -11.03
N ASP A 163 -20.30 -5.36 -12.30
CA ASP A 163 -19.55 -6.15 -13.30
C ASP A 163 -18.03 -6.10 -13.09
N HIS A 164 -17.53 -5.14 -12.34
CA HIS A 164 -16.11 -4.98 -12.03
C HIS A 164 -15.73 -5.37 -10.60
N ARG A 165 -16.71 -5.77 -9.79
CA ARG A 165 -16.45 -6.29 -8.46
C ARG A 165 -15.89 -7.69 -8.55
N GLU A 166 -14.63 -7.82 -8.20
CA GLU A 166 -14.03 -9.14 -8.11
C GLU A 166 -14.35 -9.78 -6.76
N PRO A 167 -14.95 -10.97 -6.75
CA PRO A 167 -15.20 -11.69 -5.51
C PRO A 167 -13.88 -12.08 -4.83
N TYR A 168 -13.82 -12.05 -3.50
CA TYR A 168 -12.63 -12.36 -2.72
C TYR A 168 -12.01 -13.74 -3.04
N TRP A 169 -12.79 -14.71 -3.48
CA TRP A 169 -12.25 -16.02 -3.86
C TRP A 169 -11.36 -15.99 -5.11
N LEU A 170 -11.45 -14.96 -5.96
CA LEU A 170 -10.55 -14.80 -7.10
C LEU A 170 -9.10 -14.58 -6.65
N THR A 171 -8.88 -13.91 -5.53
CA THR A 171 -7.54 -13.76 -4.96
C THR A 171 -6.92 -15.11 -4.61
N TYR A 172 -7.71 -16.04 -4.06
CA TYR A 172 -7.23 -17.40 -3.80
C TYR A 172 -6.93 -18.15 -5.10
N GLN A 173 -7.79 -18.04 -6.12
CA GLN A 173 -7.55 -18.65 -7.42
C GLN A 173 -6.26 -18.10 -8.05
N ARG A 174 -6.04 -16.79 -7.99
CA ARG A 174 -4.81 -16.16 -8.46
C ARG A 174 -3.59 -16.64 -7.71
N ARG A 175 -3.71 -16.80 -6.41
CA ARG A 175 -2.64 -17.32 -5.55
C ARG A 175 -2.27 -18.76 -5.91
N ASP A 176 -3.22 -19.61 -6.16
CA ASP A 176 -2.96 -21.02 -6.51
C ASP A 176 -2.60 -21.24 -7.97
N GLY A 177 -2.63 -20.18 -8.76
CA GLY A 177 -2.23 -20.18 -10.15
C GLY A 177 -3.27 -20.73 -11.11
N SER A 178 -4.53 -20.75 -10.71
CA SER A 178 -5.62 -21.27 -11.53
C SER A 178 -6.15 -20.28 -12.57
N ASP A 179 -5.64 -19.04 -12.60
CA ASP A 179 -6.13 -18.00 -13.48
C ASP A 179 -5.06 -17.25 -14.30
N ARG A 180 -5.50 -16.19 -14.98
CA ARG A 180 -4.72 -15.35 -15.90
C ARG A 180 -3.53 -14.60 -15.26
N PHE A 181 -3.40 -14.57 -13.94
CA PHE A 181 -2.41 -13.76 -13.26
C PHE A 181 -1.21 -14.54 -12.72
N GLY A 182 -1.18 -15.83 -12.87
CA GLY A 182 -0.01 -16.56 -12.44
C GLY A 182 -0.14 -18.06 -12.61
N GLY A 183 0.94 -18.67 -12.97
CA GLY A 183 1.04 -20.12 -13.00
C GLY A 183 0.93 -20.72 -11.59
N ARG A 184 0.75 -22.02 -11.51
CA ARG A 184 0.59 -22.82 -10.27
C ARG A 184 1.75 -22.77 -9.27
N SER A 185 2.74 -21.95 -9.50
CA SER A 185 3.75 -21.65 -8.50
C SER A 185 3.17 -20.67 -7.49
N GLY A 186 2.30 -21.13 -6.63
CA GLY A 186 1.69 -20.30 -5.60
C GLY A 186 2.71 -19.40 -4.89
N ILE A 187 2.28 -18.24 -4.46
CA ILE A 187 2.99 -17.44 -3.46
C ILE A 187 3.44 -18.45 -2.42
N GLY A 188 4.71 -18.79 -2.34
CA GLY A 188 5.12 -19.83 -1.42
C GLY A 188 3.99 -20.14 -0.43
N TYR A 189 3.38 -21.29 -0.53
CA TYR A 189 2.16 -21.65 0.25
C TYR A 189 2.30 -21.39 1.75
N ASP A 190 3.51 -21.15 2.17
CA ASP A 190 3.89 -20.89 3.55
C ASP A 190 3.65 -19.43 3.99
N THR A 191 3.46 -18.48 3.05
CA THR A 191 3.13 -17.10 3.43
C THR A 191 1.64 -16.99 3.74
N PRO A 192 1.25 -16.68 4.98
CA PRO A 192 -0.16 -16.49 5.34
C PRO A 192 -0.80 -15.39 4.48
N LEU A 193 -2.04 -15.67 4.04
CA LEU A 193 -2.87 -14.71 3.32
C LEU A 193 -4.19 -14.53 4.06
N ILE A 194 -4.54 -13.28 4.34
CA ILE A 194 -5.82 -12.91 4.95
C ILE A 194 -6.60 -12.07 3.95
N LEU A 195 -7.86 -12.40 3.76
CA LEU A 195 -8.85 -11.57 3.06
C LEU A 195 -9.72 -10.90 4.10
N MET A 196 -9.84 -9.59 4.02
CA MET A 196 -10.63 -8.80 4.95
C MET A 196 -11.80 -8.16 4.23
N THR A 197 -12.93 -8.08 4.91
CA THR A 197 -14.10 -7.34 4.47
C THR A 197 -14.14 -5.97 5.14
N TRP A 198 -15.02 -5.11 4.67
CA TRP A 198 -15.15 -3.75 5.16
C TRP A 198 -15.50 -3.72 6.65
N GLY A 199 -14.70 -2.95 7.40
CA GLY A 199 -14.87 -2.77 8.84
C GLY A 199 -14.20 -3.85 9.70
N GLU A 200 -13.61 -4.87 9.10
CA GLU A 200 -12.80 -5.83 9.85
C GLU A 200 -11.47 -5.23 10.28
N SER A 201 -10.92 -5.75 11.35
CA SER A 201 -9.61 -5.39 11.87
C SER A 201 -8.80 -6.64 12.17
N TYR A 202 -7.51 -6.59 11.89
CA TYR A 202 -6.57 -7.64 12.21
C TYR A 202 -5.47 -7.10 13.12
N HIS A 203 -5.13 -7.85 14.15
CA HIS A 203 -4.06 -7.51 15.08
C HIS A 203 -2.82 -8.35 14.78
N TYR A 204 -1.89 -7.76 14.04
CA TYR A 204 -0.61 -8.40 13.71
C TYR A 204 0.33 -8.36 14.93
N LYS A 205 0.98 -9.48 15.19
CA LYS A 205 2.10 -9.60 16.12
C LYS A 205 3.22 -10.34 15.40
N ARG A 206 4.43 -9.77 15.43
CA ARG A 206 5.60 -10.50 14.99
C ARG A 206 5.85 -11.63 16.01
N GLU A 207 5.80 -12.88 15.55
CA GLU A 207 6.23 -13.98 16.35
C GLU A 207 7.75 -13.93 16.47
N ASN A 208 8.27 -14.07 17.67
CA ASN A 208 9.71 -14.20 17.88
C ASN A 208 10.08 -15.61 17.42
N PHE A 209 10.68 -15.72 16.23
CA PHE A 209 11.34 -16.92 15.76
C PHE A 209 12.76 -17.00 16.31
#